data_701dc29ada7286816066513a8f992bc5
#
_entry.id   701dc29ada7286816066513a8f992bc5
#
_cell.length_a   1.000
_cell.length_b   1.000
_cell.length_c   1.000
_cell.angle_alpha   90.00
_cell.angle_beta   90.00
_cell.angle_gamma   90.00
#
_symmetry.space_group_name_H-M   'P 1'
#
loop_
_entity.id
_entity.type
_entity.pdbx_description
1 polymer ?
#
loop_
_entity_poly.entity_id
_entity_poly.type
_entity_poly.pdbx_seq_one_letter_code
_entity_poly.pdbx_strand_id
1 'polypeptide(L)'
;GSEMCIRDRDNNYHDISWAIAGRNEEKLQKISNSTSYKPKYFIADSEDITSLNNIASQTKVIASLAGPFNRYSDKLVDCCVKNNTHYVDITGENIWVRDLIDKHHEEAEKKGIKIIPSCGYDSIPSDMGCFYLQRSLGENLLSVDGYHRGGGGVSGGTIESAFTMKNYKTNYSIGHPFLLNNKDFIGKQNREANKDTFKIKYIDSIQSWSAPFVMSIANTRVVRRSAELHELNQSGYGSDFIYKEFMNVKKYSSALMVSIGLAVLGLMIVSPI
;
A
#
# COMPACT_ATOMS: atom_id res chain seq x y z
N GLY A 1 -9.42 -2.05 11.30
CA GLY A 1 -9.07 -1.03 10.29
C GLY A 1 -10.19 -0.01 10.10
N SER A 2 -11.33 -0.39 9.54
CA SER A 2 -12.42 0.55 9.22
C SER A 2 -12.98 1.31 10.44
N GLU A 3 -13.06 0.69 11.62
CA GLU A 3 -13.55 1.35 12.83
C GLU A 3 -12.64 2.49 13.31
N MET A 4 -11.33 2.36 13.11
CA MET A 4 -10.37 3.41 13.41
C MET A 4 -10.56 4.63 12.49
N CYS A 5 -10.71 4.38 11.19
CA CYS A 5 -10.94 5.43 10.21
C CYS A 5 -12.27 6.17 10.44
N ILE A 6 -13.32 5.42 10.81
CA ILE A 6 -14.63 5.99 11.14
C ILE A 6 -14.53 6.89 12.37
N ARG A 7 -13.86 6.45 13.44
CA ARG A 7 -13.66 7.23 14.66
C ARG A 7 -12.82 8.48 14.43
N ASP A 8 -11.74 8.37 13.66
CA ASP A 8 -10.91 9.51 13.30
C ASP A 8 -11.70 10.55 12.52
N ARG A 9 -12.50 10.11 11.56
CA ARG A 9 -13.35 11.01 10.75
C ARG A 9 -14.40 11.70 11.60
N ASP A 10 -15.06 11.01 12.49
CA ASP A 10 -16.08 11.56 13.38
C ASP A 10 -15.51 12.60 14.36
N ASN A 11 -14.28 12.40 14.83
CA ASN A 11 -13.66 13.28 15.82
C ASN A 11 -12.92 14.48 15.24
N ASN A 12 -12.35 14.38 14.02
CA ASN A 12 -11.36 15.33 13.55
C ASN A 12 -11.74 16.09 12.27
N TYR A 13 -12.80 15.68 11.55
CA TYR A 13 -13.09 16.22 10.21
C TYR A 13 -14.56 16.56 10.01
N HIS A 14 -15.06 17.52 10.78
CA HIS A 14 -16.47 17.93 10.77
C HIS A 14 -16.90 18.61 9.46
N ASP A 15 -15.97 19.20 8.70
CA ASP A 15 -16.26 19.93 7.45
C ASP A 15 -16.38 19.00 6.23
N ILE A 16 -16.13 17.70 6.38
CA ILE A 16 -16.15 16.75 5.27
C ILE A 16 -17.42 15.91 5.34
N SER A 17 -18.25 16.02 4.32
CA SER A 17 -19.38 15.09 4.13
C SER A 17 -18.86 13.69 3.80
N TRP A 18 -19.29 12.68 4.56
CA TRP A 18 -18.87 11.31 4.37
C TRP A 18 -20.01 10.32 4.59
N ALA A 19 -19.85 9.14 4.04
CA ALA A 19 -20.78 8.02 4.16
C ALA A 19 -20.02 6.72 4.39
N ILE A 20 -20.72 5.69 4.81
CA ILE A 20 -20.21 4.33 4.96
C ILE A 20 -20.92 3.39 4.01
N ALA A 21 -20.21 2.36 3.53
CA ALA A 21 -20.79 1.34 2.66
C ALA A 21 -20.39 -0.07 3.10
N GLY A 22 -21.26 -1.04 2.84
CA GLY A 22 -21.00 -2.44 3.17
C GLY A 22 -22.22 -3.32 2.92
N ARG A 23 -22.06 -4.63 3.13
CA ARG A 23 -23.09 -5.63 2.82
C ARG A 23 -24.18 -5.78 3.89
N ASN A 24 -23.88 -5.48 5.15
CA ASN A 24 -24.76 -5.74 6.29
C ASN A 24 -25.40 -4.43 6.77
N GLU A 25 -26.67 -4.26 6.49
CA GLU A 25 -27.44 -3.05 6.82
C GLU A 25 -27.51 -2.80 8.33
N GLU A 26 -27.80 -3.81 9.14
CA GLU A 26 -27.91 -3.67 10.60
C GLU A 26 -26.59 -3.17 11.21
N LYS A 27 -25.44 -3.72 10.71
CA LYS A 27 -24.13 -3.29 11.15
C LYS A 27 -23.85 -1.85 10.72
N LEU A 28 -24.18 -1.46 9.51
CA LEU A 28 -24.02 -0.08 9.01
C LEU A 28 -24.86 0.91 9.84
N GLN A 29 -26.12 0.57 10.11
CA GLN A 29 -27.02 1.36 10.92
C GLN A 29 -26.50 1.53 12.37
N LYS A 30 -26.01 0.43 12.97
CA LYS A 30 -25.38 0.47 14.29
C LYS A 30 -24.17 1.39 14.32
N ILE A 31 -23.30 1.31 13.31
CA ILE A 31 -22.12 2.16 13.20
C ILE A 31 -22.54 3.63 13.03
N SER A 32 -23.46 3.92 12.09
CA SER A 32 -23.96 5.29 11.87
C SER A 32 -24.54 5.89 13.15
N ASN A 33 -25.34 5.14 13.90
CA ASN A 33 -25.94 5.59 15.15
C ASN A 33 -24.92 5.77 16.29
N SER A 34 -23.75 5.14 16.22
CA SER A 34 -22.69 5.26 17.22
C SER A 34 -21.74 6.44 16.99
N THR A 35 -21.87 7.17 15.88
CA THR A 35 -21.06 8.35 15.56
C THR A 35 -21.84 9.65 15.79
N SER A 36 -21.12 10.73 16.07
CA SER A 36 -21.71 12.07 16.27
C SER A 36 -22.31 12.61 14.99
N TYR A 37 -21.64 12.39 13.86
CA TYR A 37 -22.05 12.87 12.53
C TYR A 37 -23.26 12.11 11.96
N LYS A 38 -23.49 10.85 12.37
CA LYS A 38 -24.53 9.95 11.83
C LYS A 38 -24.49 9.88 10.29
N PRO A 39 -23.38 9.36 9.70
CA PRO A 39 -23.20 9.32 8.25
C PRO A 39 -24.29 8.52 7.56
N LYS A 40 -24.64 8.94 6.34
CA LYS A 40 -25.44 8.07 5.46
C LYS A 40 -24.74 6.74 5.27
N TYR A 41 -25.52 5.70 5.04
CA TYR A 41 -24.96 4.41 4.67
C TYR A 41 -25.57 3.90 3.37
N PHE A 42 -24.77 3.09 2.67
CA PHE A 42 -25.16 2.44 1.42
C PHE A 42 -24.95 0.94 1.55
N ILE A 43 -25.93 0.17 1.12
CA ILE A 43 -25.77 -1.27 0.97
C ILE A 43 -25.04 -1.50 -0.35
N ALA A 44 -23.86 -2.11 -0.29
CA ALA A 44 -23.03 -2.40 -1.45
C ALA A 44 -22.30 -3.73 -1.26
N ASP A 45 -22.31 -4.54 -2.32
CA ASP A 45 -21.57 -5.79 -2.41
C ASP A 45 -20.49 -5.68 -3.47
N SER A 46 -19.28 -6.16 -3.17
CA SER A 46 -18.14 -6.18 -4.09
C SER A 46 -18.39 -6.99 -5.36
N GLU A 47 -19.39 -7.88 -5.35
CA GLU A 47 -19.78 -8.66 -6.51
C GLU A 47 -20.92 -8.02 -7.32
N ASP A 48 -21.64 -7.05 -6.76
CA ASP A 48 -22.74 -6.36 -7.42
C ASP A 48 -22.30 -5.02 -8.03
N ILE A 49 -22.03 -5.03 -9.33
CA ILE A 49 -21.63 -3.84 -10.10
C ILE A 49 -22.65 -2.70 -9.99
N THR A 50 -23.94 -3.01 -9.85
CA THR A 50 -24.99 -2.00 -9.76
C THR A 50 -24.85 -1.21 -8.46
N SER A 51 -24.70 -1.89 -7.34
CA SER A 51 -24.49 -1.24 -6.05
C SER A 51 -23.16 -0.46 -6.00
N LEU A 52 -22.09 -1.00 -6.61
CA LEU A 52 -20.80 -0.32 -6.71
C LEU A 52 -20.87 0.96 -7.57
N ASN A 53 -21.54 0.92 -8.71
CA ASN A 53 -21.77 2.12 -9.52
C ASN A 53 -22.62 3.17 -8.79
N ASN A 54 -23.63 2.72 -8.04
CA ASN A 54 -24.46 3.62 -7.26
C ASN A 54 -23.65 4.41 -6.23
N ILE A 55 -22.73 3.77 -5.49
CA ILE A 55 -21.89 4.49 -4.53
C ILE A 55 -20.84 5.35 -5.24
N ALA A 56 -20.23 4.86 -6.32
CA ALA A 56 -19.19 5.60 -7.04
C ALA A 56 -19.74 6.88 -7.68
N SER A 57 -20.96 6.87 -8.23
CA SER A 57 -21.56 8.03 -8.85
C SER A 57 -21.97 9.15 -7.87
N GLN A 58 -22.02 8.87 -6.57
CA GLN A 58 -22.49 9.81 -5.53
C GLN A 58 -21.37 10.38 -4.66
N THR A 59 -20.11 10.04 -4.94
CA THR A 59 -18.98 10.50 -4.13
C THR A 59 -17.81 10.99 -4.97
N LYS A 60 -16.98 11.85 -4.41
CA LYS A 60 -15.74 12.29 -5.04
C LYS A 60 -14.61 11.31 -4.85
N VAL A 61 -14.58 10.59 -3.74
CA VAL A 61 -13.52 9.63 -3.41
C VAL A 61 -14.08 8.44 -2.63
N ILE A 62 -13.63 7.25 -2.96
CA ILE A 62 -13.91 6.04 -2.20
C ILE A 62 -12.62 5.55 -1.54
N ALA A 63 -12.68 5.34 -0.21
CA ALA A 63 -11.63 4.68 0.56
C ALA A 63 -12.06 3.22 0.82
N SER A 64 -11.41 2.27 0.15
CA SER A 64 -11.68 0.84 0.34
C SER A 64 -10.81 0.28 1.48
N LEU A 65 -11.48 -0.42 2.40
CA LEU A 65 -10.86 -1.11 3.54
C LEU A 65 -11.19 -2.61 3.53
N ALA A 66 -11.81 -3.09 2.45
CA ALA A 66 -12.26 -4.46 2.29
C ALA A 66 -11.20 -5.29 1.57
N GLY A 67 -10.28 -5.89 2.31
CA GLY A 67 -9.32 -6.86 1.79
C GLY A 67 -9.82 -8.31 1.89
N PRO A 68 -9.25 -9.25 1.12
CA PRO A 68 -8.21 -9.06 0.09
C PRO A 68 -8.65 -8.18 -1.08
N PHE A 69 -7.80 -7.21 -1.45
CA PHE A 69 -8.17 -6.16 -2.41
C PHE A 69 -8.26 -6.69 -3.84
N ASN A 70 -7.38 -7.61 -4.23
CA ASN A 70 -7.42 -8.30 -5.52
C ASN A 70 -8.75 -9.05 -5.76
N ARG A 71 -9.45 -9.40 -4.69
CA ARG A 71 -10.74 -10.11 -4.75
C ARG A 71 -11.93 -9.17 -4.70
N TYR A 72 -11.88 -8.14 -3.85
CA TYR A 72 -13.06 -7.33 -3.54
C TYR A 72 -13.03 -5.92 -4.11
N SER A 73 -11.89 -5.44 -4.63
CA SER A 73 -11.77 -4.06 -5.08
C SER A 73 -11.63 -3.88 -6.59
N ASP A 74 -11.38 -4.93 -7.37
CA ASP A 74 -11.18 -4.80 -8.82
C ASP A 74 -12.40 -4.16 -9.52
N LYS A 75 -13.60 -4.71 -9.30
CA LYS A 75 -14.85 -4.13 -9.84
C LYS A 75 -15.15 -2.73 -9.30
N LEU A 76 -14.75 -2.46 -8.05
CA LEU A 76 -14.94 -1.15 -7.45
C LEU A 76 -14.07 -0.10 -8.12
N VAL A 77 -12.81 -0.41 -8.42
CA VAL A 77 -11.92 0.48 -9.17
C VAL A 77 -12.47 0.75 -10.58
N ASP A 78 -12.98 -0.29 -11.27
CA ASP A 78 -13.65 -0.12 -12.56
C ASP A 78 -14.82 0.87 -12.47
N CYS A 79 -15.64 0.76 -11.43
CA CYS A 79 -16.76 1.67 -11.20
C CYS A 79 -16.29 3.09 -10.87
N CYS A 80 -15.19 3.24 -10.11
CA CYS A 80 -14.59 4.54 -9.81
C CYS A 80 -14.10 5.23 -11.09
N VAL A 81 -13.36 4.51 -11.94
CA VAL A 81 -12.88 5.03 -13.23
C VAL A 81 -14.04 5.44 -14.13
N LYS A 82 -15.08 4.61 -14.22
CA LYS A 82 -16.29 4.89 -15.02
C LYS A 82 -17.01 6.16 -14.57
N ASN A 83 -17.11 6.39 -13.26
CA ASN A 83 -17.87 7.49 -12.67
C ASN A 83 -17.02 8.75 -12.36
N ASN A 84 -15.76 8.81 -12.79
CA ASN A 84 -14.82 9.89 -12.49
C ASN A 84 -14.61 10.10 -10.98
N THR A 85 -14.57 9.02 -10.21
CA THR A 85 -14.41 9.00 -8.76
C THR A 85 -12.99 8.62 -8.40
N HIS A 86 -12.38 9.33 -7.47
CA HIS A 86 -11.06 8.97 -6.94
C HIS A 86 -11.15 7.70 -6.08
N TYR A 87 -10.07 6.91 -6.06
CA TYR A 87 -9.98 5.68 -5.29
C TYR A 87 -8.72 5.69 -4.42
N VAL A 88 -8.85 5.26 -3.17
CA VAL A 88 -7.74 4.99 -2.27
C VAL A 88 -7.99 3.70 -1.49
N ASP A 89 -6.93 3.00 -1.11
CA ASP A 89 -6.99 1.80 -0.26
C ASP A 89 -5.76 1.64 0.63
N ILE A 90 -5.72 0.56 1.38
CA ILE A 90 -4.60 0.21 2.27
C ILE A 90 -3.94 -1.12 1.89
N THR A 91 -3.95 -1.47 0.60
CA THR A 91 -3.41 -2.75 0.12
C THR A 91 -1.89 -2.85 0.25
N GLY A 92 -1.38 -4.07 0.44
CA GLY A 92 0.02 -4.46 0.24
C GLY A 92 0.21 -5.40 -0.96
N GLU A 93 -0.83 -5.57 -1.79
CA GLU A 93 -0.90 -6.55 -2.88
C GLU A 93 -0.31 -5.98 -4.19
N ASN A 94 1.00 -5.76 -4.23
CA ASN A 94 1.68 -5.05 -5.32
C ASN A 94 1.47 -5.65 -6.72
N ILE A 95 1.28 -6.96 -6.85
CA ILE A 95 0.98 -7.57 -8.15
C ILE A 95 -0.37 -7.10 -8.68
N TRP A 96 -1.40 -7.09 -7.82
CA TRP A 96 -2.70 -6.54 -8.19
C TRP A 96 -2.61 -5.03 -8.50
N VAL A 97 -1.82 -4.29 -7.73
CA VAL A 97 -1.55 -2.86 -8.03
C VAL A 97 -0.89 -2.69 -9.39
N ARG A 98 0.01 -3.61 -9.79
CA ARG A 98 0.59 -3.58 -11.14
C ARG A 98 -0.46 -3.73 -12.22
N ASP A 99 -1.37 -4.70 -12.05
CA ASP A 99 -2.47 -4.90 -13.01
C ASP A 99 -3.42 -3.69 -13.05
N LEU A 100 -3.69 -3.05 -11.91
CA LEU A 100 -4.45 -1.78 -11.88
C LEU A 100 -3.76 -0.67 -12.67
N ILE A 101 -2.44 -0.54 -12.55
CA ILE A 101 -1.67 0.45 -13.32
C ILE A 101 -1.81 0.16 -14.81
N ASP A 102 -1.61 -1.09 -15.23
CA ASP A 102 -1.70 -1.47 -16.64
C ASP A 102 -3.10 -1.25 -17.22
N LYS A 103 -4.14 -1.49 -16.42
CA LYS A 103 -5.53 -1.40 -16.83
C LYS A 103 -6.07 0.04 -16.86
N HIS A 104 -5.66 0.86 -15.89
CA HIS A 104 -6.37 2.11 -15.62
C HIS A 104 -5.53 3.39 -15.71
N HIS A 105 -4.19 3.30 -15.74
CA HIS A 105 -3.33 4.48 -15.63
C HIS A 105 -3.64 5.55 -16.68
N GLU A 106 -3.68 5.17 -17.95
CA GLU A 106 -3.93 6.11 -19.05
C GLU A 106 -5.34 6.74 -18.98
N GLU A 107 -6.35 5.95 -18.65
CA GLU A 107 -7.72 6.45 -18.55
C GLU A 107 -7.88 7.37 -17.34
N ALA A 108 -7.29 7.01 -16.21
CA ALA A 108 -7.29 7.83 -14.99
C ALA A 108 -6.60 9.18 -15.23
N GLU A 109 -5.47 9.19 -15.93
CA GLU A 109 -4.75 10.41 -16.31
C GLU A 109 -5.61 11.31 -17.21
N LYS A 110 -6.20 10.76 -18.27
CA LYS A 110 -7.11 11.51 -19.18
C LYS A 110 -8.31 12.12 -18.46
N LYS A 111 -8.83 11.43 -17.45
CA LYS A 111 -9.98 11.88 -16.66
C LYS A 111 -9.60 12.77 -15.47
N GLY A 112 -8.32 12.93 -15.16
CA GLY A 112 -7.83 13.69 -14.01
C GLY A 112 -8.21 13.06 -12.67
N ILE A 113 -8.53 11.77 -12.62
CA ILE A 113 -8.83 11.04 -11.38
C ILE A 113 -7.57 10.41 -10.80
N LYS A 114 -7.60 10.17 -9.50
CA LYS A 114 -6.49 9.58 -8.75
C LYS A 114 -6.89 8.21 -8.24
N ILE A 115 -6.09 7.21 -8.57
CA ILE A 115 -6.17 5.85 -8.04
C ILE A 115 -4.90 5.64 -7.23
N ILE A 116 -5.00 5.67 -5.90
CA ILE A 116 -3.85 5.67 -5.00
C ILE A 116 -3.99 4.47 -4.04
N PRO A 117 -3.49 3.30 -4.41
CA PRO A 117 -3.42 2.17 -3.51
C PRO A 117 -2.32 2.34 -2.45
N SER A 118 -2.33 1.49 -1.44
CA SER A 118 -1.31 1.44 -0.37
C SER A 118 -1.23 2.69 0.51
N CYS A 119 -2.35 3.38 0.74
CA CYS A 119 -2.45 4.56 1.63
C CYS A 119 -2.50 4.20 3.12
N GLY A 120 -2.09 2.98 3.51
CA GLY A 120 -2.05 2.54 4.90
C GLY A 120 -0.79 2.97 5.64
N TYR A 121 -0.80 2.75 6.96
CA TYR A 121 0.35 3.00 7.83
C TYR A 121 1.61 2.25 7.37
N ASP A 122 1.45 1.09 6.75
CA ASP A 122 2.58 0.27 6.30
C ASP A 122 3.46 0.99 5.27
N SER A 123 2.87 1.70 4.30
CA SER A 123 3.62 2.32 3.18
C SER A 123 3.74 3.84 3.29
N ILE A 124 2.75 4.53 3.84
CA ILE A 124 2.72 6.00 3.91
C ILE A 124 3.94 6.60 4.66
N PRO A 125 4.35 6.10 5.84
CA PRO A 125 5.53 6.65 6.51
C PRO A 125 6.82 6.53 5.69
N SER A 126 6.96 5.44 4.95
CA SER A 126 8.10 5.18 4.07
C SER A 126 8.11 6.13 2.88
N ASP A 127 7.01 6.27 2.20
CA ASP A 127 6.86 7.10 1.00
C ASP A 127 6.94 8.59 1.34
N MET A 128 6.13 9.04 2.28
CA MET A 128 6.15 10.43 2.73
C MET A 128 7.45 10.82 3.43
N GLY A 129 8.11 9.87 4.10
CA GLY A 129 9.44 10.07 4.67
C GLY A 129 10.48 10.42 3.60
N CYS A 130 10.51 9.69 2.49
CA CYS A 130 11.39 10.00 1.35
C CYS A 130 11.03 11.35 0.72
N PHE A 131 9.75 11.62 0.51
CA PHE A 131 9.29 12.90 0.00
C PHE A 131 9.70 14.07 0.89
N TYR A 132 9.53 13.92 2.20
CA TYR A 132 9.94 14.93 3.17
C TYR A 132 11.46 15.19 3.17
N LEU A 133 12.25 14.11 3.13
CA LEU A 133 13.71 14.23 3.06
C LEU A 133 14.16 14.98 1.80
N GLN A 134 13.63 14.60 0.64
CA GLN A 134 13.96 15.25 -0.63
C GLN A 134 13.62 16.74 -0.60
N ARG A 135 12.43 17.09 -0.10
CA ARG A 135 11.99 18.47 0.02
C ARG A 135 12.82 19.28 1.03
N SER A 136 13.22 18.66 2.12
CA SER A 136 13.99 19.32 3.18
C SER A 136 15.44 19.55 2.79
N LEU A 137 16.05 18.64 2.03
CA LEU A 137 17.43 18.73 1.58
C LEU A 137 17.57 19.58 0.31
N GLY A 138 16.55 19.60 -0.54
CA GLY A 138 16.57 20.33 -1.82
C GLY A 138 17.54 19.74 -2.85
N GLU A 139 18.04 18.53 -2.61
CA GLU A 139 19.03 17.84 -3.43
C GLU A 139 18.54 16.45 -3.84
N ASN A 140 19.17 15.86 -4.85
CA ASN A 140 18.91 14.48 -5.25
C ASN A 140 19.32 13.51 -4.14
N LEU A 141 18.45 12.55 -3.86
CA LEU A 141 18.72 11.48 -2.92
C LEU A 141 19.45 10.33 -3.62
N LEU A 142 20.64 9.97 -3.13
CA LEU A 142 21.35 8.78 -3.63
C LEU A 142 20.80 7.49 -3.01
N SER A 143 20.64 7.48 -1.69
CA SER A 143 20.06 6.33 -1.00
C SER A 143 19.34 6.76 0.27
N VAL A 144 18.27 6.02 0.59
CA VAL A 144 17.55 6.12 1.86
C VAL A 144 17.35 4.72 2.42
N ASP A 145 17.78 4.54 3.66
CA ASP A 145 17.53 3.31 4.44
C ASP A 145 16.50 3.60 5.54
N GLY A 146 15.33 2.98 5.44
CA GLY A 146 14.27 3.05 6.44
C GLY A 146 14.48 2.02 7.55
N TYR A 147 14.56 2.47 8.82
CA TYR A 147 14.70 1.58 9.98
C TYR A 147 13.44 1.61 10.83
N HIS A 148 12.67 0.54 10.77
CA HIS A 148 11.40 0.42 11.46
C HIS A 148 11.55 -0.25 12.82
N ARG A 149 10.87 0.29 13.82
CA ARG A 149 10.68 -0.34 15.13
C ARG A 149 9.21 -0.62 15.32
N GLY A 150 8.88 -1.83 15.68
CA GLY A 150 7.51 -2.21 15.97
C GLY A 150 7.48 -3.50 16.78
N GLY A 151 6.45 -3.65 17.59
CA GLY A 151 6.06 -4.90 18.22
C GLY A 151 4.61 -5.14 17.88
N GLY A 152 4.27 -6.37 17.56
CA GLY A 152 2.91 -6.77 17.20
C GLY A 152 2.91 -8.00 16.31
N GLY A 153 1.75 -8.65 16.21
CA GLY A 153 1.55 -9.78 15.30
C GLY A 153 1.08 -9.32 13.91
N VAL A 154 1.23 -10.20 12.95
CA VAL A 154 0.65 -10.03 11.62
C VAL A 154 -0.87 -10.20 11.72
N SER A 155 -1.65 -9.30 11.11
CA SER A 155 -3.11 -9.40 11.14
C SER A 155 -3.60 -10.58 10.28
N GLY A 156 -4.77 -11.14 10.62
CA GLY A 156 -5.40 -12.19 9.82
C GLY A 156 -5.62 -11.77 8.36
N GLY A 157 -5.98 -10.51 8.12
CA GLY A 157 -6.14 -9.96 6.78
C GLY A 157 -4.83 -9.93 5.97
N THR A 158 -3.70 -9.61 6.61
CA THR A 158 -2.37 -9.66 5.96
C THR A 158 -2.01 -11.08 5.56
N ILE A 159 -2.30 -12.07 6.41
CA ILE A 159 -2.06 -13.48 6.10
C ILE A 159 -2.96 -13.92 4.95
N GLU A 160 -4.24 -13.58 4.96
CA GLU A 160 -5.18 -13.92 3.89
C GLU A 160 -4.77 -13.31 2.55
N SER A 161 -4.37 -12.02 2.53
CA SER A 161 -3.83 -11.38 1.32
C SER A 161 -2.60 -12.10 0.78
N ALA A 162 -1.67 -12.53 1.64
CA ALA A 162 -0.50 -13.28 1.21
C ALA A 162 -0.86 -14.62 0.56
N PHE A 163 -1.85 -15.35 1.08
CA PHE A 163 -2.34 -16.59 0.48
C PHE A 163 -3.10 -16.38 -0.82
N THR A 164 -3.91 -15.33 -0.94
CA THR A 164 -4.64 -15.02 -2.19
C THR A 164 -3.68 -14.62 -3.30
N MET A 165 -2.60 -13.90 -2.97
CA MET A 165 -1.57 -13.51 -3.92
C MET A 165 -0.78 -14.70 -4.48
N LYS A 166 -0.62 -15.79 -3.74
CA LYS A 166 0.01 -17.03 -4.25
C LYS A 166 -0.68 -17.59 -5.49
N ASN A 167 -2.00 -17.53 -5.51
CA ASN A 167 -2.84 -18.07 -6.60
C ASN A 167 -3.20 -17.02 -7.65
N TYR A 168 -2.71 -15.78 -7.50
CA TYR A 168 -3.01 -14.70 -8.41
C TYR A 168 -2.28 -14.90 -9.75
N LYS A 169 -3.06 -14.99 -10.84
CA LYS A 169 -2.51 -15.22 -12.18
C LYS A 169 -1.94 -13.91 -12.73
N THR A 170 -0.65 -13.88 -12.95
CA THR A 170 0.05 -12.71 -13.50
C THR A 170 1.28 -13.13 -14.27
N ASN A 171 1.71 -12.27 -15.21
CA ASN A 171 2.98 -12.41 -15.92
C ASN A 171 4.15 -11.72 -15.19
N TYR A 172 3.90 -11.09 -14.07
CA TYR A 172 4.88 -10.33 -13.30
C TYR A 172 5.49 -11.17 -12.17
N SER A 173 6.73 -10.84 -11.80
CA SER A 173 7.43 -11.43 -10.65
C SER A 173 7.29 -10.55 -9.42
N ILE A 174 6.75 -11.09 -8.32
CA ILE A 174 6.67 -10.42 -7.01
C ILE A 174 8.03 -9.89 -6.55
N GLY A 175 9.11 -10.65 -6.83
CA GLY A 175 10.47 -10.28 -6.46
C GLY A 175 11.08 -9.17 -7.29
N HIS A 176 10.40 -8.66 -8.33
CA HIS A 176 10.96 -7.59 -9.14
C HIS A 176 11.01 -6.27 -8.35
N PRO A 177 12.19 -5.65 -8.16
CA PRO A 177 12.33 -4.47 -7.30
C PRO A 177 11.58 -3.23 -7.82
N PHE A 178 11.31 -3.17 -9.12
CA PHE A 178 10.59 -2.09 -9.80
C PHE A 178 9.26 -2.60 -10.40
N LEU A 179 8.55 -3.46 -9.68
CA LEU A 179 7.31 -4.07 -10.14
C LEU A 179 6.25 -3.03 -10.57
N LEU A 180 6.15 -1.91 -9.86
CA LEU A 180 5.16 -0.87 -10.11
C LEU A 180 5.61 0.22 -11.10
N ASN A 181 6.86 0.13 -11.59
CA ASN A 181 7.46 1.15 -12.44
C ASN A 181 7.30 0.83 -13.93
N ASN A 182 7.38 1.85 -14.77
CA ASN A 182 7.38 1.71 -16.22
C ASN A 182 8.73 1.18 -16.74
N LYS A 183 8.72 0.53 -17.89
CA LYS A 183 9.93 -0.08 -18.49
C LYS A 183 11.04 0.94 -18.76
N ASP A 184 10.70 2.13 -19.22
CA ASP A 184 11.66 3.19 -19.53
C ASP A 184 12.35 3.72 -18.27
N PHE A 185 11.65 3.80 -17.16
CA PHE A 185 12.23 4.15 -15.87
C PHE A 185 13.19 3.05 -15.40
N ILE A 186 12.73 1.79 -15.47
CA ILE A 186 13.52 0.62 -15.02
C ILE A 186 14.86 0.54 -15.78
N GLY A 187 14.90 0.86 -17.07
CA GLY A 187 16.11 0.82 -17.89
C GLY A 187 17.21 1.79 -17.42
N LYS A 188 16.87 2.80 -16.64
CA LYS A 188 17.78 3.82 -16.09
C LYS A 188 18.21 3.53 -14.66
N GLN A 189 17.64 2.52 -13.99
CA GLN A 189 17.83 2.28 -12.56
C GLN A 189 18.81 1.14 -12.27
N ASN A 190 19.57 1.30 -11.18
CA ASN A 190 20.44 0.23 -10.67
C ASN A 190 19.61 -0.86 -10.00
N ARG A 191 19.22 -1.87 -10.79
CA ARG A 191 18.40 -2.99 -10.33
C ARG A 191 19.05 -3.82 -9.24
N GLU A 192 20.36 -4.05 -9.32
CA GLU A 192 21.10 -4.84 -8.32
C GLU A 192 21.13 -4.13 -6.96
N ALA A 193 21.38 -2.84 -6.95
CA ALA A 193 21.40 -2.05 -5.72
C ALA A 193 20.01 -1.98 -5.05
N ASN A 194 18.93 -2.09 -5.84
CA ASN A 194 17.55 -2.05 -5.36
C ASN A 194 16.94 -3.43 -5.04
N LYS A 195 17.68 -4.52 -5.12
CA LYS A 195 17.19 -5.84 -4.69
C LYS A 195 16.86 -5.86 -3.20
N ASP A 196 15.84 -6.63 -2.86
CA ASP A 196 15.50 -6.88 -1.47
C ASP A 196 16.68 -7.58 -0.75
N THR A 197 16.89 -7.24 0.50
CA THR A 197 17.96 -7.80 1.31
C THR A 197 17.40 -8.50 2.54
N PHE A 198 17.93 -9.68 2.82
CA PHE A 198 17.58 -10.49 3.98
C PHE A 198 18.76 -10.63 4.96
N LYS A 199 19.81 -9.78 4.79
CA LYS A 199 21.03 -9.84 5.60
C LYS A 199 20.82 -9.15 6.93
N ILE A 200 21.34 -9.77 7.99
CA ILE A 200 21.49 -9.14 9.31
C ILE A 200 22.80 -8.34 9.31
N LYS A 201 22.77 -7.10 9.76
CA LYS A 201 23.95 -6.23 9.86
C LYS A 201 23.85 -5.33 11.10
N TYR A 202 24.97 -5.10 11.77
CA TYR A 202 25.06 -4.04 12.77
C TYR A 202 25.26 -2.69 12.09
N ILE A 203 24.52 -1.67 12.54
CA ILE A 203 24.54 -0.32 11.98
C ILE A 203 25.07 0.63 13.04
N ASP A 204 26.30 1.06 12.86
CA ASP A 204 27.01 1.89 13.84
C ASP A 204 26.34 3.24 14.08
N SER A 205 25.81 3.87 13.04
CA SER A 205 25.17 5.19 13.12
C SER A 205 23.95 5.23 14.03
N ILE A 206 23.24 4.10 14.18
CA ILE A 206 22.06 3.97 15.05
C ILE A 206 22.28 2.99 16.22
N GLN A 207 23.51 2.49 16.40
CA GLN A 207 23.92 1.58 17.47
C GLN A 207 22.94 0.38 17.63
N SER A 208 22.60 -0.28 16.52
CA SER A 208 21.55 -1.28 16.48
C SER A 208 21.74 -2.32 15.36
N TRP A 209 21.11 -3.48 15.49
CA TRP A 209 21.07 -4.50 14.45
C TRP A 209 19.93 -4.27 13.48
N SER A 210 20.20 -4.39 12.19
CA SER A 210 19.18 -4.48 11.14
C SER A 210 18.82 -5.93 10.89
N ALA A 211 17.54 -6.18 10.68
CA ALA A 211 17.00 -7.48 10.24
C ALA A 211 16.05 -7.25 9.05
N PRO A 212 15.70 -8.29 8.29
CA PRO A 212 14.68 -8.17 7.25
C PRO A 212 13.37 -7.62 7.81
N PHE A 213 12.72 -6.74 7.05
CA PHE A 213 11.41 -6.19 7.40
C PHE A 213 10.32 -6.77 6.48
N VAL A 214 9.28 -7.35 7.07
CA VAL A 214 8.25 -8.07 6.31
C VAL A 214 7.57 -7.19 5.26
N MET A 215 7.32 -5.91 5.59
CA MET A 215 6.65 -4.99 4.67
C MET A 215 7.57 -4.38 3.62
N SER A 216 8.89 -4.60 3.69
CA SER A 216 9.83 -4.02 2.72
C SER A 216 9.52 -4.40 1.28
N ILE A 217 9.01 -5.62 1.04
CA ILE A 217 8.62 -6.08 -0.30
C ILE A 217 7.46 -5.26 -0.85
N ALA A 218 6.54 -4.79 -0.02
CA ALA A 218 5.47 -3.92 -0.45
C ALA A 218 5.95 -2.46 -0.55
N ASN A 219 6.48 -1.92 0.51
CA ASN A 219 6.80 -0.50 0.67
C ASN A 219 7.86 -0.01 -0.32
N THR A 220 8.92 -0.80 -0.54
CA THR A 220 10.00 -0.40 -1.46
C THR A 220 9.51 -0.20 -2.89
N ARG A 221 8.49 -0.96 -3.34
CA ARG A 221 7.87 -0.78 -4.66
C ARG A 221 7.04 0.50 -4.72
N VAL A 222 6.32 0.82 -3.65
CA VAL A 222 5.54 2.07 -3.53
C VAL A 222 6.47 3.27 -3.60
N VAL A 223 7.52 3.32 -2.78
CA VAL A 223 8.49 4.43 -2.76
C VAL A 223 9.17 4.61 -4.13
N ARG A 224 9.56 3.52 -4.78
CA ARG A 224 10.18 3.59 -6.13
C ARG A 224 9.20 4.04 -7.20
N ARG A 225 7.91 3.68 -7.07
CA ARG A 225 6.86 4.20 -7.96
C ARG A 225 6.67 5.70 -7.75
N SER A 226 6.62 6.17 -6.52
CA SER A 226 6.55 7.60 -6.21
C SER A 226 7.78 8.35 -6.73
N ALA A 227 8.98 7.79 -6.60
CA ALA A 227 10.20 8.36 -7.17
C ALA A 227 10.09 8.57 -8.69
N GLU A 228 9.57 7.59 -9.44
CA GLU A 228 9.30 7.73 -10.88
C GLU A 228 8.29 8.84 -11.18
N LEU A 229 7.16 8.87 -10.47
CA LEU A 229 6.12 9.87 -10.69
C LEU A 229 6.62 11.28 -10.37
N HIS A 230 7.48 11.44 -9.39
CA HIS A 230 8.14 12.71 -9.09
C HIS A 230 9.18 13.09 -10.17
N GLU A 231 9.91 12.13 -10.72
CA GLU A 231 10.85 12.38 -11.83
C GLU A 231 10.13 12.90 -13.06
N LEU A 232 9.00 12.30 -13.44
CA LEU A 232 8.15 12.77 -14.53
C LEU A 232 7.66 14.21 -14.35
N ASN A 233 7.50 14.65 -13.10
CA ASN A 233 7.09 16.01 -12.74
C ASN A 233 8.28 16.94 -12.41
N GLN A 234 9.50 16.59 -12.80
CA GLN A 234 10.73 17.38 -12.58
C GLN A 234 11.02 17.67 -11.09
N SER A 235 10.53 16.84 -10.20
CA SER A 235 10.75 16.94 -8.74
C SER A 235 11.22 15.59 -8.16
N GLY A 236 11.93 14.80 -8.98
CA GLY A 236 12.36 13.46 -8.66
C GLY A 236 13.41 13.38 -7.55
N TYR A 237 13.64 12.16 -7.08
CA TYR A 237 14.63 11.89 -6.04
C TYR A 237 16.04 11.71 -6.62
N GLY A 238 16.17 11.60 -7.93
CA GLY A 238 17.42 11.36 -8.66
C GLY A 238 17.41 10.03 -9.42
N SER A 239 18.19 9.98 -10.52
CA SER A 239 18.21 8.82 -11.44
C SER A 239 18.77 7.54 -10.83
N ASP A 240 19.60 7.64 -9.80
CA ASP A 240 20.26 6.50 -9.13
C ASP A 240 19.72 6.25 -7.73
N PHE A 241 18.50 6.69 -7.46
CA PHE A 241 17.86 6.57 -6.15
C PHE A 241 17.72 5.12 -5.70
N ILE A 242 18.22 4.83 -4.49
CA ILE A 242 18.15 3.53 -3.84
C ILE A 242 17.31 3.65 -2.58
N TYR A 243 16.31 2.78 -2.44
CA TYR A 243 15.50 2.71 -1.23
C TYR A 243 15.47 1.30 -0.65
N LYS A 244 15.74 1.18 0.65
CA LYS A 244 15.69 -0.08 1.41
C LYS A 244 15.02 0.10 2.75
N GLU A 245 14.45 -0.98 3.28
CA GLU A 245 13.84 -1.01 4.60
C GLU A 245 14.33 -2.18 5.44
N PHE A 246 14.44 -1.92 6.73
CA PHE A 246 14.92 -2.88 7.71
C PHE A 246 14.12 -2.81 9.01
N MET A 247 13.98 -3.95 9.67
CA MET A 247 13.59 -3.99 11.08
C MET A 247 14.80 -3.63 11.94
N ASN A 248 14.62 -2.67 12.84
CA ASN A 248 15.66 -2.27 13.80
C ASN A 248 15.43 -2.97 15.14
N VAL A 249 16.42 -3.73 15.59
CA VAL A 249 16.39 -4.49 16.84
C VAL A 249 17.68 -4.31 17.65
N LYS A 250 17.57 -4.33 18.99
CA LYS A 250 18.70 -4.07 19.87
C LYS A 250 19.73 -5.21 19.94
N LYS A 251 19.31 -6.47 19.75
CA LYS A 251 20.15 -7.65 19.94
C LYS A 251 20.26 -8.45 18.66
N TYR A 252 21.41 -9.04 18.40
CA TYR A 252 21.62 -9.97 17.29
C TYR A 252 20.66 -11.18 17.33
N SER A 253 20.43 -11.74 18.53
CA SER A 253 19.48 -12.85 18.70
C SER A 253 18.07 -12.47 18.25
N SER A 254 17.63 -11.23 18.50
CA SER A 254 16.33 -10.74 18.01
C SER A 254 16.32 -10.59 16.49
N ALA A 255 17.41 -10.13 15.89
CA ALA A 255 17.54 -10.05 14.44
C ALA A 255 17.46 -11.45 13.79
N LEU A 256 18.12 -12.43 14.40
CA LEU A 256 18.08 -13.82 13.95
C LEU A 256 16.66 -14.41 14.05
N MET A 257 15.96 -14.21 15.16
CA MET A 257 14.57 -14.65 15.33
C MET A 257 13.63 -14.04 14.29
N VAL A 258 13.76 -12.76 14.00
CA VAL A 258 12.98 -12.10 12.94
C VAL A 258 13.27 -12.74 11.58
N SER A 259 14.54 -12.96 11.26
CA SER A 259 14.94 -13.56 9.97
C SER A 259 14.44 -15.00 9.82
N ILE A 260 14.52 -15.83 10.87
CA ILE A 260 13.98 -17.19 10.87
C ILE A 260 12.46 -17.16 10.72
N GLY A 261 11.76 -16.30 11.47
CA GLY A 261 10.31 -16.15 11.38
C GLY A 261 9.84 -15.80 9.98
N LEU A 262 10.53 -14.88 9.31
CA LEU A 262 10.22 -14.50 7.93
C LEU A 262 10.53 -15.62 6.93
N ALA A 263 11.62 -16.37 7.13
CA ALA A 263 11.94 -17.53 6.29
C ALA A 263 10.86 -18.63 6.41
N VAL A 264 10.42 -18.92 7.63
CA VAL A 264 9.32 -19.87 7.88
C VAL A 264 8.02 -19.41 7.23
N LEU A 265 7.66 -18.12 7.39
CA LEU A 265 6.48 -17.55 6.75
C LEU A 265 6.56 -17.64 5.22
N GLY A 266 7.73 -17.34 4.64
CA GLY A 266 7.97 -17.46 3.21
C GLY A 266 7.81 -18.90 2.71
N LEU A 267 8.34 -19.89 3.46
CA LEU A 267 8.16 -21.29 3.14
C LEU A 267 6.69 -21.72 3.18
N MET A 268 5.92 -21.28 4.17
CA MET A 268 4.48 -21.58 4.27
C MET A 268 3.69 -21.00 3.08
N ILE A 269 4.07 -19.83 2.60
CA ILE A 269 3.41 -19.21 1.44
C ILE A 269 3.79 -19.93 0.14
N VAL A 270 5.03 -20.38 -0.01
CA VAL A 270 5.54 -21.00 -1.24
C VAL A 270 5.25 -22.51 -1.31
N SER A 271 5.22 -23.21 -0.18
CA SER A 271 4.94 -24.66 -0.15
C SER A 271 3.57 -24.98 -0.74
N PRO A 272 3.47 -26.00 -1.60
CA PRO A 272 2.16 -26.54 -1.98
C PRO A 272 1.55 -27.20 -0.73
N ILE A 273 0.40 -26.71 -0.29
CA ILE A 273 -0.49 -27.42 0.65
C ILE A 273 -1.42 -28.28 -0.20
#